data_3a908198bb7983586504700e70108830
#
_entry.id   3a908198bb7983586504700e70108830
#
_cell.length_a   1.000
_cell.length_b   1.000
_cell.length_c   1.000
_cell.angle_alpha   90.00
_cell.angle_beta   90.00
_cell.angle_gamma   90.00
#
_symmetry.space_group_name_H-M   'P 1'
#
loop_
_entity.id
_entity.type
_entity.pdbx_description
1 polymer ?
#
loop_
_entity_poly.entity_id
_entity_poly.type
_entity_poly.pdbx_seq_one_letter_code
_entity_poly.pdbx_strand_id
1 'polypeptide(L)'
;MPVRLIATDLDGTFFGPDHLPEARTITALNTVQAAGIVCVAISGRGHRDGLTRVTSNGAEFDWFIGSNGGHRLNIRSGEMEEHLVFDETDIIEFRRRLSDHDPDLAFGWTTAEDHYWEQPFLDIHPMKLDGRFRAGSHRIVDTAPPG
;
A
#
# COMPACT_ATOMS: atom_id res chain seq x y z
N MET A 1 -21.55 -20.28 -13.15
CA MET A 1 -20.27 -19.93 -13.79
C MET A 1 -19.14 -20.28 -12.85
N PRO A 2 -18.00 -20.82 -13.28
CA PRO A 2 -16.86 -21.09 -12.41
C PRO A 2 -16.21 -19.75 -11.99
N VAL A 3 -15.67 -19.70 -10.76
CA VAL A 3 -14.83 -18.60 -10.27
C VAL A 3 -13.54 -18.58 -11.09
N ARG A 4 -13.13 -17.42 -11.56
CA ARG A 4 -11.94 -17.23 -12.40
C ARG A 4 -10.94 -16.26 -11.79
N LEU A 5 -11.38 -15.45 -10.83
CA LEU A 5 -10.59 -14.48 -10.11
C LEU A 5 -11.04 -14.40 -8.66
N ILE A 6 -10.09 -14.26 -7.76
CA ILE A 6 -10.29 -13.94 -6.36
C ILE A 6 -9.51 -12.67 -6.07
N ALA A 7 -10.18 -11.68 -5.51
CA ALA A 7 -9.56 -10.47 -4.99
C ALA A 7 -9.77 -10.40 -3.47
N THR A 8 -8.73 -10.10 -2.73
CA THR A 8 -8.78 -10.01 -1.26
C THR A 8 -8.06 -8.77 -0.78
N ASP A 9 -8.64 -8.14 0.23
CA ASP A 9 -7.93 -7.16 1.04
C ASP A 9 -6.88 -7.86 1.92
N LEU A 10 -5.89 -7.11 2.38
CA LEU A 10 -4.80 -7.65 3.20
C LEU A 10 -5.07 -7.49 4.70
N ASP A 11 -5.15 -6.26 5.20
CA ASP A 11 -5.19 -5.99 6.63
C ASP A 11 -6.56 -6.30 7.26
N GLY A 12 -6.60 -7.27 8.16
CA GLY A 12 -7.86 -7.72 8.78
C GLY A 12 -8.68 -8.68 7.92
N THR A 13 -8.18 -9.07 6.74
CA THR A 13 -8.83 -10.04 5.83
C THR A 13 -7.89 -11.20 5.53
N PHE A 14 -6.87 -10.98 4.70
CA PHE A 14 -5.84 -11.98 4.41
C PHE A 14 -4.83 -12.12 5.56
N PHE A 15 -4.49 -11.00 6.20
CA PHE A 15 -3.66 -10.97 7.40
C PHE A 15 -4.52 -11.03 8.66
N GLY A 16 -4.08 -11.83 9.64
CA GLY A 16 -4.64 -11.87 10.97
C GLY A 16 -4.31 -10.62 11.82
N PRO A 17 -4.68 -10.65 13.12
CA PRO A 17 -4.44 -9.53 14.03
C PRO A 17 -2.95 -9.20 14.26
N ASP A 18 -2.06 -10.15 14.00
CA ASP A 18 -0.61 -10.02 14.05
C ASP A 18 -0.01 -9.45 12.76
N HIS A 19 -0.85 -9.05 11.80
CA HIS A 19 -0.48 -8.61 10.46
C HIS A 19 0.30 -9.66 9.64
N LEU A 20 0.06 -10.94 9.93
CA LEU A 20 0.64 -12.07 9.19
C LEU A 20 -0.48 -12.97 8.66
N PRO A 21 -0.29 -13.60 7.49
CA PRO A 21 -1.24 -14.58 7.00
C PRO A 21 -1.10 -15.90 7.76
N GLU A 22 -2.20 -16.56 8.06
CA GLU A 22 -2.18 -17.90 8.61
C GLU A 22 -1.70 -18.93 7.56
N ALA A 23 -0.96 -19.96 7.98
CA ALA A 23 -0.46 -21.01 7.10
C ALA A 23 -1.56 -21.67 6.24
N ARG A 24 -2.77 -21.85 6.82
CA ARG A 24 -3.91 -22.39 6.07
C ARG A 24 -4.38 -21.45 4.96
N THR A 25 -4.31 -20.14 5.18
CA THR A 25 -4.70 -19.11 4.21
C THR A 25 -3.73 -19.11 3.03
N ILE A 26 -2.42 -19.18 3.31
CA ILE A 26 -1.37 -19.32 2.28
C ILE A 26 -1.59 -20.61 1.46
N THR A 27 -1.81 -21.73 2.12
CA THR A 27 -2.07 -23.01 1.44
C THR A 27 -3.31 -22.94 0.53
N ALA A 28 -4.39 -22.32 1.00
CA ALA A 28 -5.61 -22.16 0.22
C ALA A 28 -5.37 -21.27 -1.01
N LEU A 29 -4.67 -20.13 -0.84
CA LEU A 29 -4.29 -19.22 -1.93
C LEU A 29 -3.50 -19.96 -3.02
N ASN A 30 -2.42 -20.63 -2.62
CA ASN A 30 -1.57 -21.34 -3.56
C ASN A 30 -2.30 -22.49 -4.27
N THR A 31 -3.28 -23.13 -3.58
CA THR A 31 -4.10 -24.17 -4.18
C THR A 31 -5.03 -23.62 -5.28
N VAL A 32 -5.67 -22.49 -5.04
CA VAL A 32 -6.58 -21.89 -6.04
C VAL A 32 -5.81 -21.33 -7.24
N GLN A 33 -4.61 -20.78 -7.00
CA GLN A 33 -3.72 -20.37 -8.10
C GLN A 33 -3.27 -21.56 -8.94
N ALA A 34 -2.89 -22.68 -8.31
CA ALA A 34 -2.52 -23.88 -9.03
C ALA A 34 -3.68 -24.44 -9.88
N ALA A 35 -4.93 -24.14 -9.51
CA ALA A 35 -6.13 -24.43 -10.30
C ALA A 35 -6.40 -23.42 -11.43
N GLY A 36 -5.50 -22.44 -11.67
CA GLY A 36 -5.63 -21.44 -12.72
C GLY A 36 -6.57 -20.28 -12.40
N ILE A 37 -6.87 -20.06 -11.13
CA ILE A 37 -7.66 -18.90 -10.66
C ILE A 37 -6.71 -17.74 -10.40
N VAL A 38 -6.98 -16.60 -11.02
CA VAL A 38 -6.20 -15.37 -10.82
C VAL A 38 -6.42 -14.85 -9.40
N CYS A 39 -5.33 -14.58 -8.68
CA CYS A 39 -5.38 -14.07 -7.32
C CYS A 39 -4.82 -12.64 -7.25
N VAL A 40 -5.61 -11.72 -6.70
CA VAL A 40 -5.32 -10.30 -6.61
C VAL A 40 -5.32 -9.85 -5.16
N ALA A 41 -4.21 -9.31 -4.69
CA ALA A 41 -4.16 -8.59 -3.42
C ALA A 41 -4.55 -7.13 -3.63
N ILE A 42 -5.41 -6.60 -2.76
CA ILE A 42 -5.84 -5.20 -2.79
C ILE A 42 -5.54 -4.59 -1.42
N SER A 43 -4.94 -3.40 -1.38
CA SER A 43 -4.59 -2.77 -0.11
C SER A 43 -4.45 -1.25 -0.22
N GLY A 44 -4.66 -0.56 0.90
CA GLY A 44 -4.23 0.83 1.07
C GLY A 44 -2.72 1.02 1.16
N ARG A 45 -1.95 -0.08 1.30
CA ARG A 45 -0.49 -0.04 1.35
C ARG A 45 0.10 0.24 -0.02
N GLY A 46 1.25 0.92 -0.04
CA GLY A 46 2.09 0.97 -1.24
C GLY A 46 2.59 -0.42 -1.64
N HIS A 47 2.97 -0.62 -2.90
CA HIS A 47 3.33 -1.94 -3.39
C HIS A 47 4.54 -2.54 -2.66
N ARG A 48 5.55 -1.72 -2.34
CA ARG A 48 6.77 -2.18 -1.68
C ARG A 48 6.50 -2.79 -0.29
N ASP A 49 5.71 -2.10 0.55
CA ASP A 49 5.37 -2.60 1.89
C ASP A 49 4.40 -3.78 1.80
N GLY A 50 3.31 -3.65 1.03
CA GLY A 50 2.32 -4.70 0.88
C GLY A 50 2.88 -5.97 0.27
N LEU A 51 3.64 -5.85 -0.82
CA LEU A 51 4.24 -6.99 -1.51
C LEU A 51 5.29 -7.70 -0.63
N THR A 52 6.15 -6.93 0.07
CA THR A 52 7.13 -7.51 0.99
C THR A 52 6.46 -8.36 2.06
N ARG A 53 5.35 -7.89 2.64
CA ARG A 53 4.60 -8.65 3.66
C ARG A 53 3.98 -9.92 3.13
N VAL A 54 3.47 -9.87 1.90
CA VAL A 54 2.88 -11.03 1.23
C VAL A 54 3.96 -12.07 0.91
N THR A 55 5.00 -11.66 0.19
CA THR A 55 6.02 -12.58 -0.34
C THR A 55 6.93 -13.16 0.73
N SER A 56 7.24 -12.40 1.80
CA SER A 56 8.08 -12.90 2.90
C SER A 56 7.44 -14.06 3.67
N ASN A 57 6.13 -14.27 3.53
CA ASN A 57 5.37 -15.35 4.16
C ASN A 57 5.02 -16.49 3.19
N GLY A 58 5.55 -16.47 1.96
CA GLY A 58 5.33 -17.52 0.97
C GLY A 58 3.94 -17.49 0.31
N ALA A 59 3.19 -16.40 0.45
CA ALA A 59 1.96 -16.19 -0.30
C ALA A 59 2.31 -15.65 -1.69
N GLU A 60 1.70 -16.24 -2.71
CA GLU A 60 1.86 -15.83 -4.10
C GLU A 60 0.57 -15.20 -4.60
N PHE A 61 0.67 -14.03 -5.23
CA PHE A 61 -0.42 -13.38 -5.92
C PHE A 61 -0.01 -13.10 -7.37
N ASP A 62 -0.97 -13.03 -8.28
CA ASP A 62 -0.68 -12.65 -9.67
C ASP A 62 -0.58 -11.12 -9.81
N TRP A 63 -1.42 -10.41 -9.03
CA TRP A 63 -1.52 -8.96 -9.08
C TRP A 63 -1.57 -8.36 -7.68
N PHE A 64 -1.02 -7.18 -7.56
CA PHE A 64 -1.17 -6.32 -6.40
C PHE A 64 -1.78 -4.97 -6.82
N ILE A 65 -2.86 -4.56 -6.16
CA ILE A 65 -3.47 -3.24 -6.31
C ILE A 65 -3.23 -2.50 -5.01
N GLY A 66 -2.40 -1.47 -5.07
CA GLY A 66 -1.95 -0.70 -3.91
C GLY A 66 -2.48 0.72 -3.86
N SER A 67 -2.20 1.42 -2.75
CA SER A 67 -2.58 2.81 -2.53
C SER A 67 -4.07 3.07 -2.81
N ASN A 68 -4.96 2.18 -2.32
CA ASN A 68 -6.40 2.24 -2.55
C ASN A 68 -6.80 2.28 -4.04
N GLY A 69 -6.04 1.66 -4.92
CA GLY A 69 -6.29 1.62 -6.36
C GLY A 69 -5.46 2.62 -7.17
N GLY A 70 -4.57 3.38 -6.53
CA GLY A 70 -3.71 4.34 -7.21
C GLY A 70 -2.74 3.69 -8.18
N HIS A 71 -2.32 2.46 -7.91
CA HIS A 71 -1.46 1.70 -8.81
C HIS A 71 -1.81 0.21 -8.81
N ARG A 72 -1.43 -0.47 -9.88
CA ARG A 72 -1.46 -1.94 -10.00
C ARG A 72 -0.10 -2.47 -10.43
N LEU A 73 0.28 -3.61 -9.88
CA LEU A 73 1.52 -4.31 -10.20
C LEU A 73 1.18 -5.73 -10.64
N ASN A 74 1.65 -6.12 -11.81
CA ASN A 74 1.75 -7.53 -12.17
C ASN A 74 2.99 -8.12 -11.48
N ILE A 75 2.76 -8.98 -10.49
CA ILE A 75 3.86 -9.49 -9.64
C ILE A 75 4.82 -10.36 -10.45
N ARG A 76 4.32 -11.06 -11.47
CA ARG A 76 5.13 -11.98 -12.27
C ARG A 76 6.03 -11.23 -13.27
N SER A 77 5.50 -10.23 -13.97
CA SER A 77 6.27 -9.44 -14.94
C SER A 77 7.05 -8.29 -14.29
N GLY A 78 6.64 -7.84 -13.11
CA GLY A 78 7.15 -6.61 -12.47
C GLY A 78 6.61 -5.33 -13.11
N GLU A 79 5.67 -5.45 -14.06
CA GLU A 79 5.07 -4.29 -14.73
C GLU A 79 4.10 -3.57 -13.80
N MET A 80 4.35 -2.30 -13.58
CA MET A 80 3.53 -1.43 -12.75
C MET A 80 2.85 -0.36 -13.60
N GLU A 81 1.57 -0.14 -13.33
CA GLU A 81 0.79 0.95 -13.90
C GLU A 81 0.22 1.81 -12.78
N GLU A 82 0.39 3.11 -12.91
CA GLU A 82 -0.27 4.11 -12.09
C GLU A 82 -1.57 4.55 -12.77
N HIS A 83 -2.64 4.70 -11.98
CA HIS A 83 -3.96 5.01 -12.52
C HIS A 83 -4.41 6.41 -12.14
N LEU A 84 -4.75 6.62 -10.88
CA LEU A 84 -5.31 7.86 -10.38
C LEU A 84 -4.32 8.44 -9.37
N VAL A 85 -3.34 9.17 -9.87
CA VAL A 85 -2.38 9.90 -9.07
C VAL A 85 -2.68 11.39 -9.17
N PHE A 86 -2.49 12.10 -8.06
CA PHE A 86 -2.53 13.55 -8.06
C PHE A 86 -1.22 14.06 -8.66
N ASP A 87 -1.28 15.08 -9.50
CA ASP A 87 -0.07 15.79 -9.87
C ASP A 87 0.42 16.69 -8.73
N GLU A 88 1.65 17.16 -8.82
CA GLU A 88 2.28 17.99 -7.78
C GLU A 88 1.48 19.28 -7.53
N THR A 89 0.93 19.88 -8.57
CA THR A 89 0.15 21.12 -8.49
C THR A 89 -1.14 20.89 -7.70
N ASP A 90 -1.83 19.79 -7.97
CA ASP A 90 -3.07 19.42 -7.26
C ASP A 90 -2.78 19.15 -5.78
N ILE A 91 -1.69 18.46 -5.47
CA ILE A 91 -1.27 18.17 -4.10
C ILE A 91 -0.99 19.46 -3.33
N ILE A 92 -0.21 20.37 -3.91
CA ILE A 92 0.13 21.67 -3.29
C ILE A 92 -1.12 22.50 -3.03
N GLU A 93 -2.01 22.60 -4.02
CA GLU A 93 -3.25 23.38 -3.88
C GLU A 93 -4.21 22.74 -2.87
N PHE A 94 -4.34 21.43 -2.87
CA PHE A 94 -5.15 20.70 -1.90
C PHE A 94 -4.63 20.91 -0.47
N ARG A 95 -3.31 20.76 -0.26
CA ARG A 95 -2.67 21.04 1.02
C ARG A 95 -2.91 22.46 1.48
N ARG A 96 -2.69 23.44 0.59
CA ARG A 96 -2.91 24.86 0.89
C ARG A 96 -4.32 25.12 1.36
N ARG A 97 -5.35 24.67 0.62
CA ARG A 97 -6.76 24.84 0.99
C ARG A 97 -7.13 24.23 2.34
N LEU A 98 -6.61 23.04 2.61
CA LEU A 98 -6.85 22.39 3.90
C LEU A 98 -6.17 23.13 5.04
N SER A 99 -4.93 23.58 4.86
CA SER A 99 -4.21 24.37 5.88
C SER A 99 -4.82 25.76 6.10
N ASP A 100 -5.43 26.37 5.08
CA ASP A 100 -6.18 27.64 5.23
C ASP A 100 -7.43 27.42 6.09
N HIS A 101 -8.03 26.23 6.03
CA HIS A 101 -9.21 25.88 6.82
C HIS A 101 -8.84 25.45 8.25
N ASP A 102 -7.80 24.66 8.37
CA ASP A 102 -7.29 24.15 9.66
C ASP A 102 -5.74 24.10 9.61
N PRO A 103 -5.07 25.09 10.24
CA PRO A 103 -3.61 25.20 10.21
C PRO A 103 -2.90 24.11 11.01
N ASP A 104 -3.61 23.35 11.85
CA ASP A 104 -3.04 22.28 12.66
C ASP A 104 -3.01 20.93 11.92
N LEU A 105 -3.52 20.88 10.69
CA LEU A 105 -3.45 19.66 9.87
C LEU A 105 -2.01 19.32 9.50
N ALA A 106 -1.70 18.04 9.65
CA ALA A 106 -0.42 17.48 9.25
C ALA A 106 -0.63 16.45 8.13
N PHE A 107 0.28 16.42 7.16
CA PHE A 107 0.12 15.65 5.94
C PHE A 107 1.13 14.52 5.81
N GLY A 108 0.68 13.46 5.17
CA GLY A 108 1.52 12.37 4.67
C GLY A 108 1.10 12.02 3.25
N TRP A 109 2.07 11.70 2.42
CA TRP A 109 1.89 11.37 1.02
C TRP A 109 2.41 9.97 0.73
N THR A 110 1.73 9.25 -0.12
CA THR A 110 2.15 7.93 -0.55
C THR A 110 2.28 7.93 -2.07
N THR A 111 3.46 7.58 -2.56
CA THR A 111 3.68 7.25 -3.96
C THR A 111 3.71 5.73 -4.13
N ALA A 112 3.87 5.24 -5.35
CA ALA A 112 4.06 3.81 -5.59
C ALA A 112 5.31 3.27 -4.85
N GLU A 113 6.36 4.07 -4.72
CA GLU A 113 7.66 3.64 -4.18
C GLU A 113 7.86 3.96 -2.71
N ASP A 114 7.48 5.17 -2.27
CA ASP A 114 7.87 5.72 -0.98
C ASP A 114 6.69 6.37 -0.23
N HIS A 115 6.92 6.59 1.05
CA HIS A 115 6.07 7.39 1.91
C HIS A 115 6.81 8.68 2.29
N TYR A 116 6.10 9.79 2.26
CA TYR A 116 6.60 11.12 2.61
C TYR A 116 5.74 11.68 3.75
N TRP A 117 6.38 12.18 4.78
CA TRP A 117 5.70 12.66 5.98
C TRP A 117 6.19 14.06 6.33
N GLU A 118 5.27 14.95 6.67
CA GLU A 118 5.62 16.17 7.37
C GLU A 118 6.01 15.85 8.82
N GLN A 119 6.95 16.61 9.40
CA GLN A 119 7.35 16.38 10.79
C GLN A 119 6.17 16.42 11.77
N PRO A 120 5.21 17.39 11.68
CA PRO A 120 4.04 17.37 12.56
C PRO A 120 3.20 16.10 12.48
N PHE A 121 3.13 15.46 11.29
CA PHE A 121 2.43 14.17 11.16
C PHE A 121 3.12 13.06 11.98
N LEU A 122 4.44 13.02 11.97
CA LEU A 122 5.21 12.05 12.74
C LEU A 122 5.11 12.31 14.25
N ASP A 123 5.05 13.57 14.66
CA ASP A 123 4.91 13.96 16.06
C ASP A 123 3.56 13.51 16.64
N ILE A 124 2.50 13.58 15.84
CA ILE A 124 1.15 13.08 16.20
C ILE A 124 1.10 11.54 16.18
N HIS A 125 1.85 10.91 15.28
CA HIS A 125 1.82 9.46 15.05
C HIS A 125 3.18 8.79 15.23
N PRO A 126 3.83 8.87 16.41
CA PRO A 126 5.16 8.32 16.63
C PRO A 126 5.23 6.80 16.42
N MET A 127 4.11 6.07 16.55
CA MET A 127 4.04 4.63 16.30
C MET A 127 4.31 4.24 14.85
N LYS A 128 4.27 5.18 13.91
CA LYS A 128 4.64 4.94 12.51
C LYS A 128 6.14 4.66 12.34
N LEU A 129 6.94 5.02 13.35
CA LEU A 129 8.39 4.83 13.38
C LEU A 129 8.83 3.56 14.12
N ASP A 130 7.92 2.77 14.69
CA ASP A 130 8.19 1.64 15.58
C ASP A 130 8.64 0.34 14.87
N GLY A 131 9.17 0.45 13.66
CA GLY A 131 9.66 -0.71 12.88
C GLY A 131 8.60 -1.42 12.05
N ARG A 132 7.33 -1.03 12.11
CA ARG A 132 6.29 -1.48 11.18
C ARG A 132 6.48 -0.89 9.79
N PHE A 133 7.18 0.23 9.71
CA PHE A 133 7.72 0.77 8.46
C PHE A 133 9.21 0.47 8.40
N ARG A 134 9.69 -0.09 7.30
CA ARG A 134 11.11 -0.34 7.12
C ARG A 134 11.88 0.97 7.25
N ALA A 135 12.94 0.97 8.03
CA ALA A 135 13.89 2.08 8.06
C ALA A 135 14.31 2.41 6.61
N GLY A 136 14.14 3.66 6.20
CA GLY A 136 14.47 4.13 4.85
C GLY A 136 13.33 4.04 3.81
N SER A 137 12.13 3.57 4.17
CA SER A 137 10.95 3.57 3.28
C SER A 137 10.08 4.83 3.42
N HIS A 138 10.54 5.82 4.15
CA HIS A 138 9.83 7.08 4.33
C HIS A 138 10.82 8.23 4.38
N ARG A 139 10.38 9.38 3.90
CA ARG A 139 11.16 10.61 3.89
C ARG A 139 10.40 11.69 4.65
N ILE A 140 11.12 12.49 5.42
CA ILE A 140 10.57 13.69 6.03
C ILE A 140 10.67 14.80 5.00
N VAL A 141 9.56 15.49 4.77
CA VAL A 141 9.48 16.59 3.81
C VAL A 141 8.76 17.78 4.43
N ASP A 142 9.18 18.97 4.03
CA ASP A 142 8.52 20.22 4.44
C ASP A 142 7.36 20.59 3.48
N THR A 143 7.33 19.94 2.32
CA THR A 143 6.35 20.18 1.25
C THR A 143 5.97 18.86 0.58
N ALA A 144 4.99 18.91 -0.34
CA ALA A 144 4.64 17.77 -1.18
C ALA A 144 5.89 17.16 -1.85
N PRO A 145 5.93 15.81 -2.03
CA PRO A 145 7.04 15.14 -2.70
C PRO A 145 7.15 15.63 -4.16
N PRO A 146 8.34 15.57 -4.74
CA PRO A 146 8.48 15.77 -6.18
C PRO A 146 7.69 14.69 -6.92
N GLY A 147 6.99 15.10 -7.97
CA GLY A 147 6.26 14.20 -8.88
C GLY A 147 7.17 13.26 -9.66
#